data_b040c5150b6f866b21cbece3767375b3
#
_entry.id   b040c5150b6f866b21cbece3767375b3
#
_cell.length_a   1.000
_cell.length_b   1.000
_cell.length_c   1.000
_cell.angle_alpha   90.00
_cell.angle_beta   90.00
_cell.angle_gamma   90.00
#
_symmetry.space_group_name_H-M   'P 1'
#
loop_
_entity.id
_entity.type
_entity.pdbx_description
1 polymer ?
#
loop_
_entity_poly.entity_id
_entity_poly.type
_entity_poly.pdbx_seq_one_letter_code
_entity_poly.pdbx_strand_id
1 'polypeptide(L)'
;KIAVIGCGINGISCAISLAERGHTIHIYEKKTAFSETSAKSSKLLHGGLRYLENGHFKLVKESLKERSNWVKKLPNMTKIQRFYLPVYEGRSRNKFVLYAGVKLYEILAGSYSLGKSKMHSKRETLEANPYLKPEGLTGSVSYVDVQMDDYRIAEWLKNQALNKGVILKENHEVLSFSNNGSLKTNSSSSENYDFIINAAGPWAKELLNKNNINSKFDMSLVRGSHLIVNLKIQCPLVLQSEKDGRIIFMLPLKNHCLIGTTEHKHLIKDPIVCTQIERDYLLNIINSY
;
A
#
# COMPACT_ATOMS: atom_id res chain seq x y z
N LYS A 1 -17.60 -18.90 17.21
CA LYS A 1 -17.82 -17.45 17.12
C LYS A 1 -16.49 -16.74 17.29
N ILE A 2 -16.13 -15.84 16.35
CA ILE A 2 -14.82 -15.18 16.33
C ILE A 2 -15.02 -13.67 16.30
N ALA A 3 -14.28 -12.93 17.13
CA ALA A 3 -14.17 -11.49 17.07
C ALA A 3 -12.92 -11.08 16.28
N VAL A 4 -13.07 -10.09 15.39
CA VAL A 4 -11.95 -9.43 14.71
C VAL A 4 -11.93 -7.96 15.12
N ILE A 5 -10.82 -7.48 15.65
CA ILE A 5 -10.64 -6.11 16.11
C ILE A 5 -9.91 -5.32 15.01
N GLY A 6 -10.60 -4.33 14.45
CA GLY A 6 -10.14 -3.50 13.33
C GLY A 6 -10.70 -3.95 11.98
N CYS A 7 -11.27 -3.00 11.24
CA CYS A 7 -11.83 -3.20 9.90
C CYS A 7 -10.98 -2.50 8.81
N GLY A 8 -9.66 -2.66 8.90
CA GLY A 8 -8.75 -2.41 7.81
C GLY A 8 -8.67 -3.60 6.85
N ILE A 9 -7.78 -3.52 5.84
CA ILE A 9 -7.63 -4.57 4.82
C ILE A 9 -7.35 -5.97 5.44
N ASN A 10 -6.54 -6.06 6.48
CA ASN A 10 -6.20 -7.33 7.11
C ASN A 10 -7.40 -7.92 7.88
N GLY A 11 -8.11 -7.08 8.67
CA GLY A 11 -9.25 -7.53 9.46
C GLY A 11 -10.41 -8.00 8.57
N ILE A 12 -10.77 -7.22 7.56
CA ILE A 12 -11.87 -7.59 6.64
C ILE A 12 -11.54 -8.85 5.82
N SER A 13 -10.30 -8.97 5.33
CA SER A 13 -9.87 -10.14 4.55
C SER A 13 -9.85 -11.42 5.40
N CYS A 14 -9.40 -11.30 6.65
CA CYS A 14 -9.45 -12.39 7.63
C CYS A 14 -10.91 -12.79 7.90
N ALA A 15 -11.78 -11.83 8.16
CA ALA A 15 -13.20 -12.06 8.42
C ALA A 15 -13.91 -12.77 7.25
N ILE A 16 -13.68 -12.32 6.03
CA ILE A 16 -14.23 -12.96 4.81
C ILE A 16 -13.76 -14.41 4.73
N SER A 17 -12.46 -14.65 4.90
CA SER A 17 -11.87 -15.99 4.79
C SER A 17 -12.39 -16.96 5.86
N LEU A 18 -12.66 -16.47 7.07
CA LEU A 18 -13.22 -17.26 8.16
C LEU A 18 -14.73 -17.51 7.99
N ALA A 19 -15.48 -16.51 7.52
CA ALA A 19 -16.90 -16.67 7.20
C ALA A 19 -17.10 -17.70 6.09
N GLU A 20 -16.24 -17.73 5.05
CA GLU A 20 -16.24 -18.74 4.00
C GLU A 20 -16.00 -20.17 4.51
N ARG A 21 -15.42 -20.31 5.70
CA ARG A 21 -15.20 -21.60 6.38
C ARG A 21 -16.30 -21.94 7.40
N GLY A 22 -17.38 -21.16 7.42
CA GLY A 22 -18.56 -21.44 8.25
C GLY A 22 -18.49 -20.88 9.68
N HIS A 23 -17.52 -19.98 9.97
CA HIS A 23 -17.46 -19.36 11.29
C HIS A 23 -18.38 -18.13 11.39
N THR A 24 -18.99 -17.92 12.55
CA THR A 24 -19.71 -16.68 12.88
C THR A 24 -18.71 -15.60 13.25
N ILE A 25 -18.68 -14.51 12.47
CA ILE A 25 -17.65 -13.44 12.59
C ILE A 25 -18.30 -12.12 12.97
N HIS A 26 -17.78 -11.48 14.02
CA HIS A 26 -18.06 -10.10 14.38
C HIS A 26 -16.79 -9.27 14.20
N ILE A 27 -16.89 -8.18 13.43
CA ILE A 27 -15.81 -7.18 13.33
C ILE A 27 -16.18 -5.99 14.21
N TYR A 28 -15.23 -5.55 15.03
CA TYR A 28 -15.32 -4.34 15.82
C TYR A 28 -14.38 -3.28 15.26
N GLU A 29 -14.93 -2.16 14.85
CA GLU A 29 -14.18 -1.02 14.31
C GLU A 29 -14.46 0.22 15.15
N LYS A 30 -13.38 0.85 15.61
CA LYS A 30 -13.46 2.06 16.47
C LYS A 30 -14.15 3.23 15.77
N LYS A 31 -13.92 3.37 14.47
CA LYS A 31 -14.47 4.41 13.59
C LYS A 31 -15.36 3.76 12.52
N THR A 32 -15.24 4.24 11.31
CA THR A 32 -15.82 3.62 10.12
C THR A 32 -14.79 2.67 9.46
N ALA A 33 -15.26 1.64 8.81
CA ALA A 33 -14.41 0.69 8.10
C ALA A 33 -13.48 1.40 7.12
N PHE A 34 -12.23 0.97 7.06
CA PHE A 34 -11.17 1.51 6.20
C PHE A 34 -10.82 3.00 6.37
N SER A 35 -11.28 3.69 7.40
CA SER A 35 -11.03 5.13 7.59
C SER A 35 -9.56 5.51 7.84
N GLU A 36 -8.71 4.54 8.16
CA GLU A 36 -7.31 4.76 8.51
C GLU A 36 -6.34 4.30 7.40
N THR A 37 -5.23 3.64 7.74
CA THR A 37 -4.12 3.30 6.85
C THR A 37 -4.54 2.65 5.52
N SER A 38 -5.55 1.77 5.55
CA SER A 38 -5.95 0.99 4.38
C SER A 38 -6.59 1.81 3.25
N ALA A 39 -7.15 2.98 3.53
CA ALA A 39 -7.69 3.91 2.53
C ALA A 39 -6.74 5.08 2.21
N LYS A 40 -5.56 5.10 2.83
CA LYS A 40 -4.55 6.15 2.66
C LYS A 40 -3.25 5.58 2.06
N SER A 41 -3.40 4.65 1.13
CA SER A 41 -2.28 3.99 0.47
C SER A 41 -1.69 4.83 -0.67
N SER A 42 -0.55 4.41 -1.21
CA SER A 42 -0.01 4.96 -2.48
C SER A 42 -0.82 4.53 -3.71
N LYS A 43 -1.98 3.92 -3.53
CA LYS A 43 -2.89 3.45 -4.60
C LYS A 43 -2.24 2.48 -5.60
N LEU A 44 -1.32 1.66 -5.11
CA LEU A 44 -0.58 0.69 -5.92
C LEU A 44 -0.87 -0.74 -5.45
N LEU A 45 -1.19 -1.60 -6.41
CA LEU A 45 -1.11 -3.05 -6.30
C LEU A 45 0.17 -3.49 -6.99
N HIS A 46 1.26 -3.60 -6.26
CA HIS A 46 2.58 -3.86 -6.80
C HIS A 46 3.21 -5.14 -6.25
N GLY A 47 4.12 -5.75 -7.01
CA GLY A 47 4.86 -6.91 -6.54
C GLY A 47 6.06 -6.56 -5.65
N GLY A 48 6.30 -5.27 -5.39
CA GLY A 48 7.39 -4.83 -4.52
C GLY A 48 8.77 -4.91 -5.15
N LEU A 49 8.96 -4.27 -6.30
CA LEU A 49 10.26 -4.24 -7.02
C LEU A 49 11.45 -3.91 -6.10
N ARG A 50 11.27 -3.02 -5.12
CA ARG A 50 12.30 -2.65 -4.13
C ARG A 50 12.74 -3.84 -3.25
N TYR A 51 11.88 -4.82 -3.01
CA TYR A 51 12.23 -5.98 -2.19
C TYR A 51 13.23 -6.93 -2.88
N LEU A 52 13.38 -6.82 -4.21
CA LEU A 52 14.42 -7.58 -4.92
C LEU A 52 15.83 -7.18 -4.49
N GLU A 53 16.04 -5.90 -4.20
CA GLU A 53 17.34 -5.39 -3.73
C GLU A 53 17.75 -6.03 -2.39
N ASN A 54 16.77 -6.43 -1.58
CA ASN A 54 16.97 -7.10 -0.31
C ASN A 54 16.88 -8.63 -0.39
N GLY A 55 16.83 -9.20 -1.60
CA GLY A 55 16.79 -10.65 -1.82
C GLY A 55 15.47 -11.36 -1.47
N HIS A 56 14.39 -10.62 -1.26
CA HIS A 56 13.07 -11.18 -0.89
C HIS A 56 12.29 -11.75 -2.09
N PHE A 57 12.92 -12.63 -2.88
CA PHE A 57 12.34 -13.16 -4.13
C PHE A 57 11.01 -13.88 -3.95
N LYS A 58 10.87 -14.66 -2.85
CA LYS A 58 9.63 -15.38 -2.54
C LYS A 58 8.48 -14.41 -2.33
N LEU A 59 8.68 -13.37 -1.51
CA LEU A 59 7.69 -12.33 -1.24
C LEU A 59 7.27 -11.62 -2.53
N VAL A 60 8.23 -11.26 -3.39
CA VAL A 60 7.96 -10.62 -4.68
C VAL A 60 7.11 -11.53 -5.57
N LYS A 61 7.45 -12.81 -5.67
CA LYS A 61 6.69 -13.79 -6.49
C LYS A 61 5.24 -13.94 -5.99
N GLU A 62 5.04 -14.05 -4.69
CA GLU A 62 3.72 -14.13 -4.08
C GLU A 62 2.90 -12.85 -4.33
N SER A 63 3.50 -11.68 -4.13
CA SER A 63 2.87 -10.37 -4.37
C SER A 63 2.49 -10.18 -5.85
N LEU A 64 3.33 -10.63 -6.80
CA LEU A 64 3.04 -10.57 -8.23
C LEU A 64 1.86 -11.47 -8.62
N LYS A 65 1.77 -12.66 -8.02
CA LYS A 65 0.63 -13.56 -8.18
C LYS A 65 -0.65 -12.91 -7.65
N GLU A 66 -0.63 -12.40 -6.42
CA GLU A 66 -1.79 -11.76 -5.81
C GLU A 66 -2.22 -10.50 -6.59
N ARG A 67 -1.28 -9.68 -7.05
CA ARG A 67 -1.57 -8.56 -7.95
C ARG A 67 -2.36 -9.00 -9.18
N SER A 68 -1.93 -10.07 -9.84
CA SER A 68 -2.63 -10.61 -11.03
C SER A 68 -4.03 -11.12 -10.69
N ASN A 69 -4.20 -11.77 -9.54
CA ASN A 69 -5.50 -12.25 -9.06
C ASN A 69 -6.47 -11.07 -8.84
N TRP A 70 -6.02 -10.00 -8.21
CA TRP A 70 -6.81 -8.79 -7.99
C TRP A 70 -7.23 -8.12 -9.29
N VAL A 71 -6.34 -8.01 -10.28
CA VAL A 71 -6.65 -7.45 -11.61
C VAL A 71 -7.75 -8.26 -12.30
N LYS A 72 -7.67 -9.58 -12.24
CA LYS A 72 -8.69 -10.47 -12.81
C LYS A 72 -10.04 -10.34 -12.10
N LYS A 73 -10.01 -10.22 -10.76
CA LYS A 73 -11.20 -10.15 -9.92
C LYS A 73 -11.89 -8.79 -9.98
N LEU A 74 -11.13 -7.71 -10.09
CA LEU A 74 -11.62 -6.33 -10.02
C LEU A 74 -11.08 -5.46 -11.17
N PRO A 75 -11.35 -5.79 -12.44
CA PRO A 75 -10.80 -5.07 -13.59
C PRO A 75 -11.23 -3.59 -13.62
N ASN A 76 -12.42 -3.28 -13.11
CA ASN A 76 -12.96 -1.90 -13.10
C ASN A 76 -12.45 -1.04 -11.93
N MET A 77 -11.69 -1.62 -11.01
CA MET A 77 -11.10 -0.92 -9.84
C MET A 77 -9.58 -0.93 -9.87
N THR A 78 -9.01 -1.55 -10.89
CA THR A 78 -7.57 -1.67 -11.10
C THR A 78 -7.20 -1.21 -12.50
N LYS A 79 -6.04 -0.58 -12.65
CA LYS A 79 -5.52 -0.10 -13.92
C LYS A 79 -4.10 -0.58 -14.12
N ILE A 80 -3.90 -1.45 -15.11
CA ILE A 80 -2.56 -1.87 -15.53
C ILE A 80 -1.89 -0.67 -16.18
N GLN A 81 -0.68 -0.31 -15.74
CA GLN A 81 0.06 0.84 -16.22
C GLN A 81 1.54 0.51 -16.44
N ARG A 82 2.16 1.24 -17.34
CA ARG A 82 3.60 1.21 -17.57
C ARG A 82 4.26 2.31 -16.76
N PHE A 83 5.14 1.89 -15.86
CA PHE A 83 5.92 2.74 -14.98
C PHE A 83 7.27 3.03 -15.61
N TYR A 84 7.67 4.29 -15.68
CA TYR A 84 8.93 4.72 -16.24
C TYR A 84 9.90 5.10 -15.11
N LEU A 85 11.13 4.58 -15.21
CA LEU A 85 12.27 4.95 -14.38
C LEU A 85 13.21 5.80 -15.27
N PRO A 86 13.14 7.15 -15.21
CA PRO A 86 14.03 8.00 -15.99
C PRO A 86 15.48 7.84 -15.51
N VAL A 87 16.40 7.82 -16.45
CA VAL A 87 17.83 7.64 -16.21
C VAL A 87 18.57 8.89 -16.58
N TYR A 88 19.18 9.53 -15.59
CA TYR A 88 19.99 10.74 -15.74
C TYR A 88 21.46 10.43 -15.51
N GLU A 89 22.32 11.06 -16.31
CA GLU A 89 23.78 10.93 -16.18
C GLU A 89 24.24 11.43 -14.81
N GLY A 90 25.08 10.65 -14.15
CA GLY A 90 25.62 10.97 -12.83
C GLY A 90 24.64 10.91 -11.63
N ARG A 91 23.34 10.71 -11.87
CA ARG A 91 22.31 10.73 -10.81
C ARG A 91 21.68 9.38 -10.53
N SER A 92 21.47 8.63 -11.59
CA SER A 92 20.74 7.35 -11.50
C SER A 92 21.69 6.17 -11.57
N ARG A 93 21.21 5.02 -11.13
CA ARG A 93 21.88 3.73 -11.44
C ARG A 93 21.99 3.57 -12.94
N ASN A 94 23.04 2.83 -13.36
CA ASN A 94 23.23 2.48 -14.76
C ASN A 94 21.94 1.86 -15.36
N LYS A 95 21.58 2.29 -16.57
CA LYS A 95 20.36 1.88 -17.27
C LYS A 95 20.26 0.37 -17.45
N PHE A 96 21.38 -0.32 -17.69
CA PHE A 96 21.42 -1.78 -17.83
C PHE A 96 21.15 -2.48 -16.50
N VAL A 97 21.66 -1.94 -15.39
CA VAL A 97 21.40 -2.47 -14.04
C VAL A 97 19.91 -2.34 -13.69
N LEU A 98 19.31 -1.19 -13.96
CA LEU A 98 17.88 -0.98 -13.77
C LEU A 98 17.04 -1.93 -14.64
N TYR A 99 17.45 -2.10 -15.91
CA TYR A 99 16.78 -3.03 -16.82
C TYR A 99 16.88 -4.47 -16.35
N ALA A 100 18.05 -4.92 -15.89
CA ALA A 100 18.21 -6.24 -15.31
C ALA A 100 17.30 -6.47 -14.10
N GLY A 101 17.17 -5.46 -13.22
CA GLY A 101 16.26 -5.51 -12.06
C GLY A 101 14.79 -5.64 -12.44
N VAL A 102 14.30 -4.81 -13.37
CA VAL A 102 12.90 -4.90 -13.81
C VAL A 102 12.65 -6.15 -14.67
N LYS A 103 13.67 -6.65 -15.37
CA LYS A 103 13.59 -7.91 -16.11
C LYS A 103 13.48 -9.11 -15.18
N LEU A 104 14.25 -9.12 -14.10
CA LEU A 104 14.11 -10.13 -13.05
C LEU A 104 12.72 -10.11 -12.42
N TYR A 105 12.18 -8.91 -12.15
CA TYR A 105 10.81 -8.73 -11.66
C TYR A 105 9.77 -9.33 -12.62
N GLU A 106 9.92 -9.11 -13.93
CA GLU A 106 9.07 -9.70 -14.98
C GLU A 106 9.19 -11.23 -15.01
N ILE A 107 10.43 -11.77 -14.91
CA ILE A 107 10.68 -13.21 -14.88
C ILE A 107 10.03 -13.86 -13.65
N LEU A 108 10.14 -13.25 -12.47
CA LEU A 108 9.51 -13.75 -11.25
C LEU A 108 7.98 -13.76 -11.33
N ALA A 109 7.39 -12.87 -12.13
CA ALA A 109 5.96 -12.90 -12.38
C ALA A 109 5.52 -14.15 -13.19
N GLY A 110 6.39 -14.67 -14.06
CA GLY A 110 6.09 -15.84 -14.88
C GLY A 110 4.78 -15.71 -15.65
N SER A 111 3.85 -16.63 -15.47
CA SER A 111 2.51 -16.61 -16.06
C SER A 111 1.59 -15.50 -15.52
N TYR A 112 1.97 -14.84 -14.41
CA TYR A 112 1.27 -13.70 -13.82
C TYR A 112 1.81 -12.34 -14.31
N SER A 113 2.69 -12.34 -15.32
CA SER A 113 3.20 -11.12 -15.93
C SER A 113 2.07 -10.34 -16.62
N LEU A 114 2.04 -9.03 -16.38
CA LEU A 114 1.06 -8.11 -16.99
C LEU A 114 1.63 -7.36 -18.19
N GLY A 115 2.89 -7.58 -18.53
CA GLY A 115 3.54 -6.97 -19.68
C GLY A 115 5.06 -7.00 -19.58
N LYS A 116 5.72 -6.71 -20.72
CA LYS A 116 7.18 -6.78 -20.86
C LYS A 116 7.86 -5.49 -20.40
N SER A 117 8.99 -5.65 -19.74
CA SER A 117 9.94 -4.57 -19.43
C SER A 117 10.63 -4.08 -20.70
N LYS A 118 10.93 -2.78 -20.80
CA LYS A 118 11.57 -2.17 -21.96
C LYS A 118 12.62 -1.14 -21.54
N MET A 119 13.61 -0.93 -22.40
CA MET A 119 14.48 0.23 -22.39
C MET A 119 13.96 1.24 -23.43
N HIS A 120 14.06 2.51 -23.10
CA HIS A 120 13.63 3.60 -23.98
C HIS A 120 14.79 4.58 -24.22
N SER A 121 14.85 5.12 -25.43
CA SER A 121 15.71 6.24 -25.77
C SER A 121 15.28 7.52 -25.03
N LYS A 122 16.12 8.56 -25.03
CA LYS A 122 15.78 9.88 -24.53
C LYS A 122 14.51 10.43 -25.19
N ARG A 123 14.43 10.32 -26.52
CA ARG A 123 13.28 10.79 -27.30
C ARG A 123 11.99 10.09 -26.88
N GLU A 124 11.95 8.76 -26.87
CA GLU A 124 10.77 7.98 -26.45
C GLU A 124 10.35 8.29 -25.00
N THR A 125 11.34 8.55 -24.14
CA THR A 125 11.09 8.89 -22.74
C THR A 125 10.39 10.25 -22.62
N LEU A 126 10.84 11.26 -23.37
CA LEU A 126 10.25 12.61 -23.39
C LEU A 126 8.87 12.62 -24.06
N GLU A 127 8.69 11.83 -25.13
CA GLU A 127 7.38 11.66 -25.78
C GLU A 127 6.33 11.09 -24.82
N ALA A 128 6.72 10.10 -23.98
CA ALA A 128 5.85 9.51 -22.97
C ALA A 128 5.67 10.40 -21.73
N ASN A 129 6.66 11.20 -21.38
CA ASN A 129 6.72 12.03 -20.17
C ASN A 129 7.32 13.42 -20.49
N PRO A 130 6.56 14.33 -21.10
CA PRO A 130 7.07 15.61 -21.62
C PRO A 130 7.47 16.62 -20.54
N TYR A 131 7.15 16.34 -19.27
CA TYR A 131 7.51 17.18 -18.12
C TYR A 131 8.90 16.90 -17.56
N LEU A 132 9.56 15.82 -18.02
CA LEU A 132 10.92 15.52 -17.59
C LEU A 132 11.92 16.49 -18.22
N LYS A 133 12.91 16.92 -17.44
CA LYS A 133 14.02 17.74 -17.93
C LYS A 133 14.82 16.97 -18.97
N PRO A 134 15.10 17.55 -20.15
CA PRO A 134 15.90 16.88 -21.17
C PRO A 134 17.40 16.89 -20.86
N GLU A 135 17.89 17.82 -20.02
CA GLU A 135 19.31 17.93 -19.67
C GLU A 135 19.76 16.76 -18.82
N GLY A 136 20.82 16.06 -19.24
CA GLY A 136 21.36 14.87 -18.57
C GLY A 136 20.50 13.60 -18.72
N LEU A 137 19.30 13.68 -19.31
CA LEU A 137 18.46 12.49 -19.53
C LEU A 137 19.07 11.61 -20.63
N THR A 138 19.31 10.33 -20.31
CA THR A 138 19.84 9.33 -21.25
C THR A 138 18.76 8.36 -21.78
N GLY A 139 17.57 8.44 -21.22
CA GLY A 139 16.43 7.60 -21.53
C GLY A 139 15.73 7.09 -20.28
N SER A 140 15.02 5.97 -20.41
CA SER A 140 14.36 5.34 -19.27
C SER A 140 14.35 3.81 -19.39
N VAL A 141 14.03 3.18 -18.27
CA VAL A 141 13.61 1.78 -18.21
C VAL A 141 12.14 1.77 -17.81
N SER A 142 11.36 0.81 -18.31
CA SER A 142 9.98 0.67 -17.90
C SER A 142 9.59 -0.76 -17.57
N TYR A 143 8.64 -0.90 -16.66
CA TYR A 143 7.99 -2.15 -16.30
C TYR A 143 6.49 -1.93 -16.16
N VAL A 144 5.75 -3.02 -15.99
CA VAL A 144 4.29 -2.95 -15.86
C VAL A 144 3.88 -3.32 -14.44
N ASP A 145 3.07 -2.47 -13.86
CA ASP A 145 2.46 -2.69 -12.55
C ASP A 145 1.01 -2.17 -12.52
N VAL A 146 0.37 -2.12 -11.37
CA VAL A 146 -1.05 -1.83 -11.25
C VAL A 146 -1.30 -0.68 -10.29
N GLN A 147 -2.08 0.28 -10.74
CA GLN A 147 -2.71 1.28 -9.89
C GLN A 147 -4.12 0.81 -9.51
N MET A 148 -4.54 1.08 -8.28
CA MET A 148 -5.86 0.69 -7.78
C MET A 148 -6.64 1.91 -7.26
N ASP A 149 -7.95 1.75 -7.24
CA ASP A 149 -8.85 2.60 -6.46
C ASP A 149 -9.07 1.94 -5.11
N ASP A 150 -8.24 2.28 -4.12
CA ASP A 150 -8.26 1.68 -2.79
C ASP A 150 -9.59 1.91 -2.05
N TYR A 151 -10.24 3.06 -2.27
CA TYR A 151 -11.55 3.35 -1.70
C TYR A 151 -12.63 2.40 -2.25
N ARG A 152 -12.72 2.26 -3.59
CA ARG A 152 -13.70 1.34 -4.21
C ARG A 152 -13.44 -0.11 -3.87
N ILE A 153 -12.17 -0.52 -3.74
CA ILE A 153 -11.81 -1.87 -3.30
C ILE A 153 -12.24 -2.07 -1.84
N ALA A 154 -12.05 -1.08 -0.98
CA ALA A 154 -12.50 -1.12 0.42
C ALA A 154 -14.02 -1.31 0.52
N GLU A 155 -14.80 -0.52 -0.21
CA GLU A 155 -16.26 -0.63 -0.29
C GLU A 155 -16.69 -2.01 -0.81
N TRP A 156 -16.03 -2.51 -1.85
CA TRP A 156 -16.30 -3.84 -2.38
C TRP A 156 -16.04 -4.94 -1.34
N LEU A 157 -14.91 -4.87 -0.61
CA LEU A 157 -14.61 -5.83 0.46
C LEU A 157 -15.62 -5.77 1.60
N LYS A 158 -16.05 -4.57 2.00
CA LYS A 158 -17.11 -4.38 3.00
C LYS A 158 -18.39 -5.11 2.58
N ASN A 159 -18.82 -4.91 1.34
CA ASN A 159 -20.01 -5.57 0.80
C ASN A 159 -19.83 -7.10 0.72
N GLN A 160 -18.64 -7.60 0.34
CA GLN A 160 -18.35 -9.04 0.35
C GLN A 160 -18.46 -9.65 1.74
N ALA A 161 -17.95 -8.97 2.76
CA ALA A 161 -18.04 -9.44 4.15
C ALA A 161 -19.50 -9.50 4.63
N LEU A 162 -20.27 -8.44 4.39
CA LEU A 162 -21.69 -8.38 4.77
C LEU A 162 -22.51 -9.48 4.06
N ASN A 163 -22.28 -9.69 2.76
CA ASN A 163 -22.97 -10.73 1.98
C ASN A 163 -22.63 -12.17 2.47
N LYS A 164 -21.51 -12.34 3.19
CA LYS A 164 -21.12 -13.61 3.82
C LYS A 164 -21.59 -13.73 5.26
N GLY A 165 -22.45 -12.83 5.72
CA GLY A 165 -23.00 -12.87 7.09
C GLY A 165 -22.05 -12.35 8.16
N VAL A 166 -20.96 -11.66 7.80
CA VAL A 166 -20.10 -11.00 8.78
C VAL A 166 -20.86 -9.85 9.43
N ILE A 167 -20.90 -9.80 10.76
CA ILE A 167 -21.51 -8.73 11.53
C ILE A 167 -20.45 -7.63 11.74
N LEU A 168 -20.62 -6.50 11.08
CA LEU A 168 -19.73 -5.34 11.20
C LEU A 168 -20.31 -4.33 12.19
N LYS A 169 -19.58 -4.04 13.25
CA LYS A 169 -19.91 -3.06 14.28
C LYS A 169 -18.95 -1.87 14.16
N GLU A 170 -19.37 -0.86 13.40
CA GLU A 170 -18.65 0.41 13.27
C GLU A 170 -18.93 1.31 14.49
N ASN A 171 -18.00 2.21 14.84
CA ASN A 171 -18.05 3.08 16.04
C ASN A 171 -18.08 2.29 17.36
N HIS A 172 -17.55 1.07 17.34
CA HIS A 172 -17.45 0.20 18.50
C HIS A 172 -15.96 -0.02 18.85
N GLU A 173 -15.46 0.82 19.74
CA GLU A 173 -14.08 0.68 20.24
C GLU A 173 -13.98 -0.49 21.22
N VAL A 174 -13.09 -1.43 20.96
CA VAL A 174 -12.75 -2.48 21.93
C VAL A 174 -11.87 -1.89 23.02
N LEU A 175 -12.37 -1.89 24.25
CA LEU A 175 -11.69 -1.36 25.41
C LEU A 175 -10.81 -2.41 26.08
N SER A 176 -11.35 -3.63 26.21
CA SER A 176 -10.62 -4.74 26.82
C SER A 176 -11.09 -6.08 26.28
N PHE A 177 -10.22 -7.07 26.39
CA PHE A 177 -10.51 -8.48 26.14
C PHE A 177 -9.62 -9.37 27.01
N SER A 178 -10.01 -10.61 27.19
CA SER A 178 -9.35 -11.55 28.09
C SER A 178 -9.16 -12.93 27.46
N ASN A 179 -8.28 -13.72 28.02
CA ASN A 179 -7.95 -15.08 27.56
C ASN A 179 -9.15 -16.05 27.60
N ASN A 180 -10.19 -15.75 28.36
CA ASN A 180 -11.43 -16.53 28.39
C ASN A 180 -12.42 -16.15 27.29
N GLY A 181 -12.01 -15.31 26.34
CA GLY A 181 -12.82 -14.88 25.19
C GLY A 181 -13.77 -13.72 25.46
N SER A 182 -13.80 -13.15 26.66
CA SER A 182 -14.62 -11.99 26.96
C SER A 182 -14.07 -10.74 26.27
N LEU A 183 -14.93 -9.99 25.58
CA LEU A 183 -14.59 -8.75 24.87
C LEU A 183 -15.56 -7.63 25.30
N LYS A 184 -15.02 -6.50 25.72
CA LYS A 184 -15.77 -5.33 26.18
C LYS A 184 -15.53 -4.15 25.25
N THR A 185 -16.61 -3.47 24.87
CA THR A 185 -16.58 -2.27 24.01
C THR A 185 -17.07 -1.02 24.75
N ASN A 186 -16.95 0.13 24.09
CA ASN A 186 -17.48 1.40 24.57
C ASN A 186 -19.02 1.44 24.64
N SER A 187 -19.74 0.47 24.06
CA SER A 187 -21.20 0.35 24.14
C SER A 187 -21.70 -0.37 25.41
N SER A 188 -20.85 -0.57 26.41
CA SER A 188 -21.16 -1.19 27.70
C SER A 188 -21.59 -2.69 27.63
N SER A 189 -21.65 -3.28 26.46
CA SER A 189 -21.93 -4.72 26.28
C SER A 189 -20.63 -5.53 26.33
N SER A 190 -20.65 -6.64 27.08
CA SER A 190 -19.61 -7.65 27.02
C SER A 190 -20.15 -8.84 26.24
N GLU A 191 -19.35 -9.33 25.28
CA GLU A 191 -19.66 -10.52 24.49
C GLU A 191 -18.53 -11.55 24.62
N ASN A 192 -18.88 -12.84 24.52
CA ASN A 192 -17.91 -13.93 24.56
C ASN A 192 -17.67 -14.53 23.17
N TYR A 193 -16.41 -14.84 22.91
CA TYR A 193 -15.89 -15.38 21.66
C TYR A 193 -14.95 -16.55 21.94
N ASP A 194 -14.95 -17.53 21.03
CA ASP A 194 -14.01 -18.65 21.10
C ASP A 194 -12.59 -18.19 20.75
N PHE A 195 -12.49 -17.20 19.84
CA PHE A 195 -11.22 -16.57 19.43
C PHE A 195 -11.38 -15.08 19.23
N ILE A 196 -10.31 -14.33 19.52
CA ILE A 196 -10.20 -12.90 19.28
C ILE A 196 -8.96 -12.65 18.43
N ILE A 197 -9.16 -12.00 17.26
CA ILE A 197 -8.10 -11.67 16.33
C ILE A 197 -7.83 -10.16 16.40
N ASN A 198 -6.62 -9.79 16.79
CA ASN A 198 -6.20 -8.40 16.83
C ASN A 198 -5.65 -7.99 15.45
N ALA A 199 -6.46 -7.28 14.66
CA ALA A 199 -6.13 -6.69 13.38
C ALA A 199 -6.19 -5.16 13.42
N ALA A 200 -5.94 -4.55 14.60
CA ALA A 200 -6.02 -3.12 14.86
C ALA A 200 -4.87 -2.29 14.22
N GLY A 201 -4.14 -2.84 13.26
CA GLY A 201 -3.09 -2.13 12.51
C GLY A 201 -2.05 -1.50 13.44
N PRO A 202 -1.76 -0.19 13.30
CA PRO A 202 -0.76 0.49 14.13
C PRO A 202 -1.06 0.45 15.63
N TRP A 203 -2.32 0.31 16.02
CA TRP A 203 -2.77 0.28 17.42
C TRP A 203 -2.73 -1.13 18.04
N ALA A 204 -2.35 -2.15 17.28
CA ALA A 204 -2.40 -3.55 17.74
C ALA A 204 -1.55 -3.79 19.01
N LYS A 205 -0.34 -3.21 19.07
CA LYS A 205 0.55 -3.32 20.24
C LYS A 205 0.00 -2.57 21.46
N GLU A 206 -0.53 -1.37 21.24
CA GLU A 206 -1.14 -0.58 22.32
C GLU A 206 -2.33 -1.31 22.94
N LEU A 207 -3.16 -1.93 22.10
CA LEU A 207 -4.30 -2.70 22.56
C LEU A 207 -3.88 -3.93 23.37
N LEU A 208 -2.82 -4.64 22.98
CA LEU A 208 -2.25 -5.75 23.77
C LEU A 208 -1.73 -5.26 25.12
N ASN A 209 -0.98 -4.16 25.14
CA ASN A 209 -0.43 -3.58 26.36
C ASN A 209 -1.54 -3.16 27.35
N LYS A 210 -2.63 -2.55 26.88
CA LYS A 210 -3.80 -2.18 27.68
C LYS A 210 -4.48 -3.40 28.33
N ASN A 211 -4.31 -4.58 27.74
CA ASN A 211 -4.89 -5.82 28.23
C ASN A 211 -3.86 -6.70 28.97
N ASN A 212 -2.70 -6.18 29.34
CA ASN A 212 -1.60 -6.88 30.00
C ASN A 212 -1.14 -8.15 29.24
N ILE A 213 -1.23 -8.13 27.91
CA ILE A 213 -0.78 -9.22 27.05
C ILE A 213 0.57 -8.84 26.44
N ASN A 214 1.61 -9.59 26.80
CA ASN A 214 2.95 -9.38 26.25
C ASN A 214 3.03 -9.93 24.83
N SER A 215 3.40 -9.08 23.88
CA SER A 215 3.74 -9.48 22.52
C SER A 215 5.21 -9.87 22.43
N LYS A 216 5.49 -11.00 21.76
CA LYS A 216 6.87 -11.39 21.41
C LYS A 216 7.45 -10.51 20.28
N PHE A 217 6.61 -9.74 19.58
CA PHE A 217 7.01 -8.89 18.46
C PHE A 217 6.95 -7.43 18.87
N ASP A 218 7.94 -6.69 18.43
CA ASP A 218 7.95 -5.23 18.53
C ASP A 218 7.50 -4.58 17.22
N MET A 219 6.90 -3.40 17.31
CA MET A 219 6.44 -2.63 16.15
C MET A 219 7.13 -1.27 16.12
N SER A 220 7.87 -1.01 15.06
CA SER A 220 8.35 0.34 14.74
C SER A 220 7.36 1.00 13.79
N LEU A 221 6.71 2.07 14.25
CA LEU A 221 5.75 2.79 13.44
C LEU A 221 6.45 3.80 12.55
N VAL A 222 6.01 3.85 11.32
CA VAL A 222 6.42 4.86 10.32
C VAL A 222 5.18 5.46 9.68
N ARG A 223 5.23 6.75 9.40
CA ARG A 223 4.24 7.43 8.58
C ARG A 223 4.89 7.93 7.30
N GLY A 224 4.08 8.08 6.26
CA GLY A 224 4.48 8.69 5.00
C GLY A 224 3.44 9.68 4.54
N SER A 225 3.90 10.73 3.86
CA SER A 225 3.06 11.77 3.29
C SER A 225 3.09 11.71 1.78
N HIS A 226 1.95 12.05 1.16
CA HIS A 226 1.84 12.26 -0.27
C HIS A 226 1.41 13.71 -0.55
N LEU A 227 1.85 14.23 -1.69
CA LEU A 227 1.33 15.48 -2.24
C LEU A 227 0.39 15.18 -3.40
N ILE A 228 -0.68 15.97 -3.52
CA ILE A 228 -1.53 16.02 -4.70
C ILE A 228 -1.27 17.37 -5.36
N VAL A 229 -0.75 17.33 -6.58
CA VAL A 229 -0.43 18.54 -7.35
C VAL A 229 -1.31 18.64 -8.58
N ASN A 230 -1.61 19.87 -9.00
CA ASN A 230 -2.38 20.15 -10.22
C ASN A 230 -1.48 19.99 -11.46
N LEU A 231 -1.11 18.74 -11.73
CA LEU A 231 -0.31 18.33 -12.88
C LEU A 231 -0.92 17.07 -13.46
N LYS A 232 -1.28 17.09 -14.73
CA LYS A 232 -1.78 15.90 -15.42
C LYS A 232 -0.62 15.19 -16.11
N ILE A 233 -0.24 14.03 -15.59
CA ILE A 233 0.74 13.13 -16.23
C ILE A 233 0.02 11.96 -16.90
N GLN A 234 0.59 11.44 -17.98
CA GLN A 234 0.02 10.32 -18.74
C GLN A 234 0.44 8.97 -18.18
N CYS A 235 1.71 8.86 -17.80
CA CYS A 235 2.32 7.61 -17.32
C CYS A 235 2.90 7.80 -15.92
N PRO A 236 2.82 6.76 -15.06
CA PRO A 236 3.51 6.75 -13.79
C PRO A 236 5.02 6.90 -13.95
N LEU A 237 5.63 7.69 -13.07
CA LEU A 237 7.07 7.82 -12.93
C LEU A 237 7.54 7.22 -11.61
N VAL A 238 8.70 6.63 -11.63
CA VAL A 238 9.44 6.13 -10.47
C VAL A 238 10.73 6.92 -10.39
N LEU A 239 10.79 7.85 -9.45
CA LEU A 239 11.92 8.76 -9.26
C LEU A 239 12.78 8.27 -8.10
N GLN A 240 14.06 8.58 -8.13
CA GLN A 240 14.99 8.27 -7.05
C GLN A 240 15.53 9.57 -6.46
N SER A 241 15.43 9.72 -5.14
CA SER A 241 16.05 10.82 -4.42
C SER A 241 17.57 10.69 -4.45
N GLU A 242 18.26 11.73 -4.89
CA GLU A 242 19.74 11.79 -4.88
C GLU A 242 20.30 11.82 -3.44
N LYS A 243 19.54 12.37 -2.51
CA LYS A 243 19.97 12.58 -1.13
C LYS A 243 20.10 11.28 -0.33
N ASP A 244 19.15 10.35 -0.52
CA ASP A 244 19.02 9.16 0.32
C ASP A 244 18.68 7.88 -0.48
N GLY A 245 18.65 7.97 -1.82
CA GLY A 245 18.34 6.86 -2.71
C GLY A 245 16.90 6.36 -2.65
N ARG A 246 16.03 7.02 -1.92
CA ARG A 246 14.63 6.63 -1.75
C ARG A 246 13.85 6.73 -3.06
N ILE A 247 12.95 5.79 -3.26
CA ILE A 247 12.05 5.76 -4.40
C ILE A 247 10.78 6.57 -4.09
N ILE A 248 10.44 7.47 -4.99
CA ILE A 248 9.23 8.30 -4.96
C ILE A 248 8.42 8.01 -6.22
N PHE A 249 7.15 7.76 -6.05
CA PHE A 249 6.23 7.59 -7.16
C PHE A 249 5.56 8.91 -7.54
N MET A 250 5.41 9.16 -8.84
CA MET A 250 4.48 10.13 -9.39
C MET A 250 3.40 9.36 -10.15
N LEU A 251 2.17 9.45 -9.69
CA LEU A 251 1.07 8.64 -10.19
C LEU A 251 -0.05 9.51 -10.75
N PRO A 252 -0.59 9.21 -11.95
CA PRO A 252 -1.74 9.93 -12.47
C PRO A 252 -2.96 9.72 -11.57
N LEU A 253 -3.63 10.80 -11.18
CA LEU A 253 -4.82 10.80 -10.34
C LEU A 253 -5.87 11.74 -10.95
N LYS A 254 -6.67 11.23 -11.89
CA LYS A 254 -7.60 12.04 -12.70
C LYS A 254 -6.84 13.20 -13.39
N ASN A 255 -7.15 14.45 -13.01
CA ASN A 255 -6.48 15.66 -13.53
C ASN A 255 -5.30 16.11 -12.67
N HIS A 256 -4.90 15.35 -11.67
CA HIS A 256 -3.83 15.64 -10.72
C HIS A 256 -2.74 14.56 -10.78
N CYS A 257 -1.67 14.80 -10.06
CA CYS A 257 -0.63 13.82 -9.81
C CYS A 257 -0.49 13.58 -8.30
N LEU A 258 -0.50 12.32 -7.89
CA LEU A 258 -0.17 11.88 -6.54
C LEU A 258 1.34 11.61 -6.47
N ILE A 259 2.02 12.23 -5.52
CA ILE A 259 3.48 12.17 -5.37
C ILE A 259 3.83 11.69 -3.98
N GLY A 260 4.67 10.69 -3.88
CA GLY A 260 5.10 10.15 -2.59
C GLY A 260 5.67 8.74 -2.72
N THR A 261 6.07 8.20 -1.58
CA THR A 261 5.76 8.65 -0.23
C THR A 261 7.06 9.04 0.52
N THR A 262 6.94 9.93 1.50
CA THR A 262 7.98 10.11 2.51
C THR A 262 7.95 8.95 3.51
N GLU A 263 8.90 8.93 4.47
CA GLU A 263 8.91 7.93 5.52
C GLU A 263 9.61 8.51 6.76
N HIS A 264 8.84 8.65 7.84
CA HIS A 264 9.34 9.16 9.10
C HIS A 264 8.93 8.25 10.25
N LYS A 265 9.82 8.04 11.21
CA LYS A 265 9.44 7.38 12.46
C LYS A 265 8.29 8.13 13.09
N HIS A 266 7.34 7.41 13.65
CA HIS A 266 6.11 7.97 14.19
C HIS A 266 5.76 7.34 15.53
N LEU A 267 5.21 8.13 16.44
CA LEU A 267 4.63 7.65 17.68
C LEU A 267 3.10 7.69 17.54
N ILE A 268 2.42 6.70 18.11
CA ILE A 268 0.95 6.58 17.98
C ILE A 268 0.18 7.83 18.48
N LYS A 269 0.76 8.56 19.42
CA LYS A 269 0.20 9.79 19.99
C LYS A 269 0.41 11.04 19.14
N ASP A 270 1.33 11.00 18.18
CA ASP A 270 1.66 12.16 17.37
C ASP A 270 0.61 12.37 16.28
N PRO A 271 0.34 13.62 15.87
CA PRO A 271 -0.59 13.90 14.80
C PRO A 271 -0.05 13.40 13.45
N ILE A 272 -0.94 12.80 12.65
CA ILE A 272 -0.61 12.37 11.28
C ILE A 272 -0.83 13.55 10.34
N VAL A 273 0.23 14.32 10.09
CA VAL A 273 0.20 15.51 9.22
C VAL A 273 1.42 15.51 8.29
N CYS A 274 1.26 16.06 7.09
CA CYS A 274 2.39 16.35 6.21
C CYS A 274 3.12 17.60 6.72
N THR A 275 4.35 17.44 7.16
CA THR A 275 5.18 18.57 7.62
C THR A 275 5.73 19.38 6.44
N GLN A 276 6.15 20.63 6.72
CA GLN A 276 6.81 21.47 5.72
C GLN A 276 8.07 20.78 5.16
N ILE A 277 8.85 20.10 6.03
CA ILE A 277 10.05 19.37 5.63
C ILE A 277 9.74 18.26 4.64
N GLU A 278 8.65 17.51 4.85
CA GLU A 278 8.21 16.45 3.94
C GLU A 278 7.73 17.02 2.60
N ARG A 279 6.99 18.11 2.66
CA ARG A 279 6.54 18.82 1.46
C ARG A 279 7.74 19.28 0.63
N ASP A 280 8.67 19.97 1.24
CA ASP A 280 9.84 20.52 0.55
C ASP A 280 10.75 19.41 0.01
N TYR A 281 10.90 18.31 0.77
CA TYR A 281 11.61 17.12 0.30
C TYR A 281 11.01 16.56 -1.00
N LEU A 282 9.68 16.35 -1.05
CA LEU A 282 9.02 15.84 -2.24
C LEU A 282 9.09 16.83 -3.42
N LEU A 283 8.89 18.12 -3.17
CA LEU A 283 8.99 19.16 -4.20
C LEU A 283 10.41 19.28 -4.78
N ASN A 284 11.43 19.19 -3.94
CA ASN A 284 12.83 19.22 -4.40
C ASN A 284 13.14 18.03 -5.32
N ILE A 285 12.64 16.84 -4.99
CA ILE A 285 12.82 15.66 -5.86
C ILE A 285 12.14 15.90 -7.21
N ILE A 286 10.88 16.34 -7.22
CA ILE A 286 10.17 16.58 -8.48
C ILE A 286 10.89 17.62 -9.33
N ASN A 287 11.30 18.72 -8.69
CA ASN A 287 11.99 19.82 -9.39
C ASN A 287 13.38 19.44 -9.89
N SER A 288 13.95 18.33 -9.42
CA SER A 288 15.23 17.84 -9.95
C SER A 288 15.07 17.08 -11.27
N TYR A 289 13.89 16.53 -11.54
CA TYR A 289 13.57 15.79 -12.75
C TYR A 289 12.82 16.62 -13.79
#